data_2e90c929337e33f5138177834c28fe2c
#
_entry.id   2e90c929337e33f5138177834c28fe2c
#
_cell.length_a   1.000
_cell.length_b   1.000
_cell.length_c   1.000
_cell.angle_alpha   90.00
_cell.angle_beta   90.00
_cell.angle_gamma   90.00
#
_symmetry.space_group_name_H-M   'P 1'
#
loop_
_entity.id
_entity.type
_entity.pdbx_description
1 polymer ?
#
loop_
_entity_poly.entity_id
_entity_poly.type
_entity_poly.pdbx_seq_one_letter_code
_entity_poly.pdbx_strand_id
1 'polypeptide(L)'
;MTAARSAQRPTDGAVSILFLKIDGQDMDRGLFEQIDEIQVESSLQLPDVATVTFRDPLGNLVDDEKLKLGTKIKVVARVQKNEETVFDGEIVEIEPRYTQATQQLRLRAFDRLHRLARGTHTRSFQNVSDMDLVKKLAGEAGMSARVQGGGVVHPYVLQHNQTNLAFLRERASRLGMILYADGNNLHCEPLKGDTPITLTWGDNLYEFLPRLTSMKQTSKHTVRSWDPQQKRAVVGQATKGRGKAQVAEGTQSEQVAQQAFNMPADETSSTLIVRDQGYAAAIAEAQRNVTAEHLLEARGTSAGYPRLTAGNILSVRNVGQRFSGEYVASSVRHLYRNGEGYSTEFVVSGSQADSLATLVRSSAGQGEQGYTPIQGLMIGIVTNNDDPENQGRVKVKLPALTEDDESDWARVVNIGGGSNRGTHVLPEVNDEVLVGFEHGDIHHPYILGGLWNGNDQPPQPSGKTVKNGKVIKRTLRTRLGHELVFDDPEGSDPPKVTIKTSGNHTVVLNDDKKAPSVAIQTSGNQTVTLKDGSSPSIHLKDKSGNEVIIDTSSGTVRIKGNSRIELKANAGISIDGGGGMVDIRGSMINLN
;
A
#
# COMPACT_ATOMS: atom_id res chain seq x y z
N MET A 1 -2.40 11.90 -72.08
CA MET A 1 -1.62 10.68 -71.82
C MET A 1 -0.91 10.88 -70.47
N THR A 2 -1.52 10.45 -69.44
CA THR A 2 -0.98 10.57 -68.06
C THR A 2 -0.69 9.16 -67.60
N ALA A 3 0.61 8.86 -67.45
CA ALA A 3 1.07 7.55 -67.04
C ALA A 3 0.57 7.21 -65.62
N ALA A 4 -0.22 6.15 -65.54
CA ALA A 4 -0.59 5.54 -64.28
C ALA A 4 0.67 5.01 -63.60
N ARG A 5 1.09 5.63 -62.50
CA ARG A 5 2.06 5.05 -61.57
C ARG A 5 1.44 3.78 -60.98
N SER A 6 2.00 2.64 -61.35
CA SER A 6 1.72 1.37 -60.68
C SER A 6 2.06 1.52 -59.21
N ALA A 7 1.06 1.62 -58.37
CA ALA A 7 1.24 1.49 -56.93
C ALA A 7 1.85 0.10 -56.68
N GLN A 8 3.10 0.06 -56.25
CA GLN A 8 3.67 -1.14 -55.68
C GLN A 8 2.76 -1.56 -54.51
N ARG A 9 2.14 -2.74 -54.67
CA ARG A 9 1.41 -3.39 -53.56
C ARG A 9 2.41 -3.57 -52.43
N PRO A 10 2.15 -3.06 -51.23
CA PRO A 10 2.96 -3.40 -50.10
C PRO A 10 2.74 -4.89 -49.81
N THR A 11 3.72 -5.72 -50.15
CA THR A 11 3.81 -7.11 -49.68
C THR A 11 4.23 -7.15 -48.23
N ASP A 12 3.53 -6.42 -47.37
CA ASP A 12 3.84 -6.37 -45.94
C ASP A 12 3.18 -7.56 -45.25
N GLY A 13 3.83 -8.72 -45.32
CA GLY A 13 3.77 -9.76 -44.32
C GLY A 13 2.44 -10.45 -44.02
N ALA A 14 1.35 -10.16 -44.79
CA ALA A 14 0.09 -10.87 -44.61
C ALA A 14 0.23 -12.33 -45.06
N VAL A 15 -0.26 -13.24 -44.26
CA VAL A 15 -0.22 -14.69 -44.52
C VAL A 15 -1.60 -15.29 -44.30
N SER A 16 -1.82 -16.49 -44.85
CA SER A 16 -3.13 -17.18 -44.78
C SER A 16 -3.15 -18.39 -43.83
N ILE A 17 -2.00 -18.81 -43.35
CA ILE A 17 -1.88 -20.06 -42.55
C ILE A 17 -0.97 -19.84 -41.35
N LEU A 18 -1.40 -20.39 -40.20
CA LEU A 18 -0.59 -20.55 -38.99
C LEU A 18 -0.16 -22.01 -38.82
N PHE A 19 1.00 -22.22 -38.23
CA PHE A 19 1.56 -23.54 -37.95
C PHE A 19 1.81 -23.67 -36.46
N LEU A 20 1.89 -24.93 -35.97
CA LEU A 20 2.20 -25.22 -34.60
C LEU A 20 3.54 -25.95 -34.47
N LYS A 21 4.26 -25.63 -33.39
CA LYS A 21 5.41 -26.40 -32.91
C LYS A 21 5.16 -26.88 -31.49
N ILE A 22 5.50 -28.13 -31.22
CA ILE A 22 5.42 -28.76 -29.90
C ILE A 22 6.84 -29.10 -29.48
N ASP A 23 7.28 -28.61 -28.29
CA ASP A 23 8.66 -28.72 -27.80
C ASP A 23 9.73 -28.37 -28.85
N GLY A 24 9.44 -27.34 -29.65
CA GLY A 24 10.33 -26.81 -30.69
C GLY A 24 10.33 -27.58 -32.01
N GLN A 25 9.60 -28.69 -32.12
CA GLN A 25 9.48 -29.48 -33.34
C GLN A 25 8.22 -29.09 -34.12
N ASP A 26 8.29 -29.02 -35.43
CA ASP A 26 7.10 -28.85 -36.27
C ASP A 26 6.10 -29.99 -35.99
N MET A 27 4.84 -29.62 -35.89
CA MET A 27 3.76 -30.59 -35.72
C MET A 27 3.67 -31.52 -36.95
N ASP A 28 3.43 -32.79 -36.71
CA ASP A 28 3.16 -33.75 -37.77
C ASP A 28 2.01 -33.29 -38.67
N ARG A 29 2.12 -33.55 -39.98
CA ARG A 29 1.14 -33.09 -40.96
C ARG A 29 -0.25 -33.69 -40.70
N GLY A 30 -0.34 -34.96 -40.32
CA GLY A 30 -1.61 -35.63 -40.06
C GLY A 30 -2.32 -35.01 -38.83
N LEU A 31 -1.57 -34.62 -37.83
CA LEU A 31 -2.07 -33.90 -36.65
C LEU A 31 -2.50 -32.47 -37.01
N PHE A 32 -1.71 -31.79 -37.86
CA PHE A 32 -2.06 -30.44 -38.33
C PHE A 32 -3.38 -30.40 -39.10
N GLU A 33 -3.64 -31.42 -39.91
CA GLU A 33 -4.89 -31.53 -40.68
C GLU A 33 -6.14 -31.73 -39.78
N GLN A 34 -5.94 -32.09 -38.52
CA GLN A 34 -7.02 -32.21 -37.52
C GLN A 34 -7.33 -30.88 -36.80
N ILE A 35 -6.55 -29.83 -37.02
CA ILE A 35 -6.82 -28.52 -36.42
C ILE A 35 -8.10 -27.93 -37.05
N ASP A 36 -9.06 -27.59 -36.21
CA ASP A 36 -10.24 -26.80 -36.60
C ASP A 36 -9.99 -25.32 -36.50
N GLU A 37 -9.38 -24.89 -35.34
CA GLU A 37 -9.18 -23.49 -35.05
C GLU A 37 -7.88 -23.30 -34.24
N ILE A 38 -7.15 -22.25 -34.57
CA ILE A 38 -6.09 -21.68 -33.75
C ILE A 38 -6.48 -20.24 -33.45
N GLN A 39 -6.59 -19.90 -32.17
CA GLN A 39 -6.84 -18.57 -31.70
C GLN A 39 -5.68 -18.15 -30.77
N VAL A 40 -5.07 -16.99 -31.05
CA VAL A 40 -4.07 -16.39 -30.18
C VAL A 40 -4.57 -15.02 -29.77
N GLU A 41 -4.66 -14.77 -28.49
CA GLU A 41 -5.02 -13.47 -27.93
C GLU A 41 -3.83 -12.86 -27.21
N SER A 42 -3.46 -11.65 -27.60
CA SER A 42 -2.44 -10.82 -26.98
C SER A 42 -3.07 -9.57 -26.37
N SER A 43 -2.65 -9.18 -25.19
CA SER A 43 -3.21 -8.05 -24.46
C SER A 43 -2.16 -7.32 -23.64
N LEU A 44 -2.26 -6.00 -23.56
CA LEU A 44 -1.42 -5.19 -22.66
C LEU A 44 -1.67 -5.50 -21.17
N GLN A 45 -2.78 -6.18 -20.86
CA GLN A 45 -3.26 -6.36 -19.49
C GLN A 45 -3.21 -7.81 -18.99
N LEU A 46 -3.18 -8.79 -19.88
CA LEU A 46 -3.30 -10.20 -19.52
C LEU A 46 -2.14 -10.99 -20.12
N PRO A 47 -1.76 -12.14 -19.56
CA PRO A 47 -0.89 -13.08 -20.25
C PRO A 47 -1.47 -13.40 -21.62
N ASP A 48 -0.61 -13.51 -22.62
CA ASP A 48 -1.03 -13.97 -23.93
C ASP A 48 -1.51 -15.41 -23.84
N VAL A 49 -2.55 -15.73 -24.59
CA VAL A 49 -3.16 -17.05 -24.61
C VAL A 49 -3.33 -17.59 -26.01
N ALA A 50 -2.92 -18.84 -26.23
CA ALA A 50 -3.24 -19.58 -27.43
C ALA A 50 -4.25 -20.69 -27.11
N THR A 51 -5.33 -20.75 -27.88
CA THR A 51 -6.32 -21.83 -27.85
C THR A 51 -6.27 -22.56 -29.17
N VAL A 52 -6.03 -23.86 -29.12
CA VAL A 52 -6.01 -24.73 -30.29
C VAL A 52 -7.09 -25.77 -30.13
N THR A 53 -7.97 -25.86 -31.12
CA THR A 53 -9.05 -26.85 -31.16
C THR A 53 -8.78 -27.88 -32.26
N PHE A 54 -8.70 -29.14 -31.87
CA PHE A 54 -8.52 -30.27 -32.77
C PHE A 54 -9.83 -31.04 -32.92
N ARG A 55 -10.05 -31.58 -34.10
CA ARG A 55 -11.00 -32.69 -34.32
C ARG A 55 -10.33 -33.97 -33.82
N ASP A 56 -10.95 -34.67 -32.92
CA ASP A 56 -10.44 -35.93 -32.37
C ASP A 56 -11.50 -37.03 -32.43
N PRO A 57 -11.92 -37.44 -33.64
CA PRO A 57 -13.02 -38.40 -33.79
C PRO A 57 -12.75 -39.79 -33.25
N LEU A 58 -11.49 -40.11 -32.96
CA LEU A 58 -11.07 -41.40 -32.40
C LEU A 58 -10.74 -41.29 -30.91
N GLY A 59 -10.69 -40.09 -30.33
CA GLY A 59 -10.34 -39.89 -28.93
C GLY A 59 -8.87 -40.20 -28.58
N ASN A 60 -7.98 -40.19 -29.58
CA ASN A 60 -6.58 -40.57 -29.39
C ASN A 60 -5.70 -39.39 -28.94
N LEU A 61 -6.10 -38.15 -29.20
CA LEU A 61 -5.29 -36.98 -28.89
C LEU A 61 -5.28 -36.62 -27.40
N VAL A 62 -6.32 -37.02 -26.68
CA VAL A 62 -6.42 -36.76 -25.24
C VAL A 62 -5.33 -37.50 -24.44
N ASP A 63 -4.87 -38.64 -24.95
CA ASP A 63 -3.86 -39.48 -24.33
C ASP A 63 -2.46 -39.29 -24.98
N ASP A 64 -2.31 -38.36 -25.92
CA ASP A 64 -1.00 -38.10 -26.55
C ASP A 64 -0.03 -37.47 -25.56
N GLU A 65 1.06 -38.19 -25.24
CA GLU A 65 2.13 -37.78 -24.34
C GLU A 65 2.79 -36.43 -24.71
N LYS A 66 2.67 -36.00 -25.97
CA LYS A 66 3.18 -34.73 -26.45
C LYS A 66 2.26 -33.54 -26.10
N LEU A 67 0.99 -33.81 -25.78
CA LEU A 67 -0.03 -32.77 -25.53
C LEU A 67 -0.37 -32.64 -24.03
N LYS A 68 0.60 -32.89 -23.15
CA LYS A 68 0.42 -32.84 -21.69
C LYS A 68 0.61 -31.44 -21.11
N LEU A 69 0.15 -31.23 -19.86
CA LEU A 69 0.35 -29.97 -19.13
C LEU A 69 1.85 -29.67 -18.97
N GLY A 70 2.22 -28.42 -19.22
CA GLY A 70 3.59 -27.93 -19.17
C GLY A 70 4.38 -28.11 -20.48
N THR A 71 3.86 -28.79 -21.49
CA THR A 71 4.49 -28.90 -22.81
C THR A 71 4.56 -27.53 -23.47
N LYS A 72 5.72 -27.20 -24.09
CA LYS A 72 5.91 -25.94 -24.81
C LYS A 72 5.20 -25.99 -26.16
N ILE A 73 4.44 -24.95 -26.44
CA ILE A 73 3.77 -24.77 -27.71
C ILE A 73 4.08 -23.41 -28.31
N LYS A 74 4.36 -23.40 -29.63
CA LYS A 74 4.52 -22.17 -30.40
C LYS A 74 3.54 -22.15 -31.54
N VAL A 75 2.95 -20.98 -31.75
CA VAL A 75 2.20 -20.66 -32.98
C VAL A 75 3.09 -19.80 -33.83
N VAL A 76 3.32 -20.22 -35.07
CA VAL A 76 4.21 -19.56 -36.00
C VAL A 76 3.53 -19.33 -37.34
N ALA A 77 3.94 -18.29 -38.03
CA ALA A 77 3.57 -18.03 -39.41
C ALA A 77 4.82 -18.07 -40.29
N ARG A 78 4.70 -18.55 -41.51
CA ARG A 78 5.79 -18.56 -42.47
C ARG A 78 5.58 -17.49 -43.53
N VAL A 79 6.39 -16.43 -43.44
CA VAL A 79 6.37 -15.30 -44.36
C VAL A 79 7.58 -15.44 -45.27
N GLN A 80 7.35 -15.84 -46.53
CA GLN A 80 8.40 -16.15 -47.53
C GLN A 80 9.38 -17.23 -46.99
N LYS A 81 10.62 -16.85 -46.65
CA LYS A 81 11.62 -17.76 -46.10
C LYS A 81 11.82 -17.63 -44.58
N ASN A 82 11.14 -16.68 -43.95
CA ASN A 82 11.27 -16.37 -42.54
C ASN A 82 10.10 -16.97 -41.76
N GLU A 83 10.38 -17.35 -40.51
CA GLU A 83 9.38 -17.77 -39.55
C GLU A 83 9.14 -16.65 -38.54
N GLU A 84 7.88 -16.25 -38.39
CA GLU A 84 7.44 -15.24 -37.45
C GLU A 84 6.68 -15.94 -36.31
N THR A 85 7.09 -15.71 -35.08
CA THR A 85 6.40 -16.24 -33.90
C THR A 85 5.20 -15.38 -33.55
N VAL A 86 4.03 -15.99 -33.51
CA VAL A 86 2.77 -15.36 -33.08
C VAL A 86 2.54 -15.59 -31.60
N PHE A 87 2.98 -16.75 -31.08
CA PHE A 87 2.82 -17.10 -29.67
C PHE A 87 3.93 -18.09 -29.24
N ASP A 88 4.42 -17.94 -28.02
CA ASP A 88 5.37 -18.86 -27.36
C ASP A 88 4.96 -19.06 -25.90
N GLY A 89 4.48 -20.25 -25.53
CA GLY A 89 3.98 -20.51 -24.20
C GLY A 89 3.97 -21.99 -23.82
N GLU A 90 3.20 -22.29 -22.78
CA GLU A 90 3.12 -23.60 -22.13
C GLU A 90 1.65 -24.03 -22.02
N ILE A 91 1.34 -25.30 -22.32
CA ILE A 91 -0.01 -25.86 -22.19
C ILE A 91 -0.38 -25.87 -20.69
N VAL A 92 -1.48 -25.24 -20.36
CA VAL A 92 -1.97 -25.09 -18.97
C VAL A 92 -3.31 -25.79 -18.78
N GLU A 93 -4.06 -25.99 -19.88
CA GLU A 93 -5.40 -26.58 -19.82
C GLU A 93 -5.61 -27.53 -21.01
N ILE A 94 -6.19 -28.68 -20.73
CA ILE A 94 -6.55 -29.71 -21.69
C ILE A 94 -8.03 -30.01 -21.47
N GLU A 95 -8.86 -29.68 -22.45
CA GLU A 95 -10.32 -29.78 -22.38
C GLU A 95 -10.84 -30.68 -23.53
N PRO A 96 -11.06 -31.98 -23.28
CA PRO A 96 -11.75 -32.82 -24.25
C PRO A 96 -13.25 -32.49 -24.24
N ARG A 97 -13.84 -32.44 -25.41
CA ARG A 97 -15.27 -32.16 -25.61
C ARG A 97 -15.94 -33.28 -26.37
N TYR A 98 -16.80 -34.03 -25.68
CA TYR A 98 -17.57 -35.12 -26.24
C TYR A 98 -19.03 -34.70 -26.40
N THR A 99 -19.52 -34.63 -27.63
CA THR A 99 -20.92 -34.39 -27.94
C THR A 99 -21.42 -35.53 -28.87
N GLN A 100 -22.74 -35.64 -29.08
CA GLN A 100 -23.28 -36.61 -30.02
C GLN A 100 -22.82 -36.37 -31.46
N ALA A 101 -22.49 -35.16 -31.83
CA ALA A 101 -22.14 -34.75 -33.19
C ALA A 101 -20.62 -34.65 -33.42
N THR A 102 -19.84 -34.33 -32.35
CA THR A 102 -18.42 -34.03 -32.51
C THR A 102 -17.61 -34.49 -31.29
N GLN A 103 -16.39 -34.94 -31.56
CA GLN A 103 -15.36 -35.12 -30.54
C GLN A 103 -14.20 -34.15 -30.86
N GLN A 104 -13.84 -33.36 -29.91
CA GLN A 104 -12.81 -32.32 -30.06
C GLN A 104 -11.88 -32.34 -28.83
N LEU A 105 -10.64 -31.98 -29.05
CA LEU A 105 -9.69 -31.65 -28.00
C LEU A 105 -9.35 -30.18 -28.09
N ARG A 106 -9.56 -29.43 -27.02
CA ARG A 106 -9.15 -28.04 -26.89
C ARG A 106 -7.95 -27.96 -25.95
N LEU A 107 -6.86 -27.37 -26.45
CA LEU A 107 -5.68 -27.04 -25.64
C LEU A 107 -5.65 -25.55 -25.43
N ARG A 108 -5.38 -25.13 -24.18
CA ARG A 108 -5.12 -23.73 -23.87
C ARG A 108 -3.72 -23.58 -23.30
N ALA A 109 -2.95 -22.70 -23.89
CA ALA A 109 -1.59 -22.39 -23.50
C ALA A 109 -1.48 -20.91 -23.14
N PHE A 110 -0.66 -20.59 -22.18
CA PHE A 110 -0.36 -19.21 -21.79
C PHE A 110 1.13 -18.92 -21.98
N ASP A 111 1.45 -17.65 -22.24
CA ASP A 111 2.83 -17.18 -22.16
C ASP A 111 3.38 -17.32 -20.72
N ARG A 112 4.67 -17.05 -20.52
CA ARG A 112 5.30 -17.28 -19.20
C ARG A 112 4.88 -16.30 -18.11
N LEU A 113 4.10 -15.25 -18.40
CA LEU A 113 3.50 -14.41 -17.36
C LEU A 113 2.56 -15.20 -16.44
N HIS A 114 1.96 -16.30 -16.91
CA HIS A 114 1.11 -17.13 -16.08
C HIS A 114 1.84 -17.67 -14.83
N ARG A 115 3.16 -17.82 -14.89
CA ARG A 115 3.98 -18.28 -13.75
C ARG A 115 3.97 -17.27 -12.62
N LEU A 116 3.94 -15.96 -12.94
CA LEU A 116 3.82 -14.86 -11.98
C LEU A 116 2.40 -14.72 -11.40
N ALA A 117 1.40 -15.31 -12.05
CA ALA A 117 0.01 -15.29 -11.58
C ALA A 117 -0.32 -16.41 -10.58
N ARG A 118 0.63 -17.31 -10.31
CA ARG A 118 0.42 -18.47 -9.42
C ARG A 118 0.67 -18.09 -7.97
N GLY A 119 -0.30 -18.44 -7.11
CA GLY A 119 -0.22 -18.21 -5.67
C GLY A 119 -0.29 -16.75 -5.29
N THR A 120 -0.59 -16.48 -4.03
CA THR A 120 -0.57 -15.15 -3.43
C THR A 120 0.54 -15.08 -2.39
N HIS A 121 1.18 -13.93 -2.28
CA HIS A 121 2.29 -13.71 -1.37
C HIS A 121 2.03 -12.52 -0.47
N THR A 122 2.46 -12.64 0.79
CA THR A 122 2.58 -11.52 1.73
C THR A 122 4.03 -11.50 2.18
N ARG A 123 4.79 -10.47 1.75
CA ARG A 123 6.22 -10.32 2.05
C ARG A 123 6.67 -8.88 1.86
N SER A 124 7.66 -8.46 2.61
CA SER A 124 8.23 -7.12 2.53
C SER A 124 9.53 -7.06 1.72
N PHE A 125 9.80 -5.88 1.19
CA PHE A 125 11.05 -5.56 0.50
C PHE A 125 11.55 -4.22 1.05
N GLN A 126 12.84 -4.13 1.34
CA GLN A 126 13.46 -2.94 1.88
C GLN A 126 14.47 -2.35 0.89
N ASN A 127 14.52 -1.02 0.79
CA ASN A 127 15.46 -0.27 -0.05
C ASN A 127 15.48 -0.77 -1.50
N VAL A 128 14.31 -0.90 -2.13
CA VAL A 128 14.16 -1.42 -3.50
C VAL A 128 13.49 -0.41 -4.42
N SER A 129 13.90 -0.40 -5.68
CA SER A 129 13.15 0.28 -6.74
C SER A 129 12.11 -0.65 -7.38
N ASP A 130 11.12 -0.08 -8.10
CA ASP A 130 10.15 -0.88 -8.84
C ASP A 130 10.82 -1.80 -9.86
N MET A 131 11.92 -1.33 -10.49
CA MET A 131 12.68 -2.13 -11.45
C MET A 131 13.45 -3.29 -10.80
N ASP A 132 13.91 -3.14 -9.57
CA ASP A 132 14.56 -4.23 -8.83
C ASP A 132 13.55 -5.30 -8.42
N LEU A 133 12.32 -4.90 -8.08
CA LEU A 133 11.22 -5.84 -7.84
C LEU A 133 10.91 -6.66 -9.10
N VAL A 134 10.83 -6.02 -10.27
CA VAL A 134 10.62 -6.73 -11.54
C VAL A 134 11.73 -7.76 -11.78
N LYS A 135 13.02 -7.38 -11.63
CA LYS A 135 14.16 -8.29 -11.81
C LYS A 135 14.11 -9.47 -10.85
N LYS A 136 13.85 -9.21 -9.58
CA LYS A 136 13.79 -10.24 -8.54
C LYS A 136 12.68 -11.25 -8.81
N LEU A 137 11.45 -10.76 -9.04
CA LEU A 137 10.30 -11.64 -9.22
C LEU A 137 10.31 -12.37 -10.57
N ALA A 138 10.89 -11.77 -11.61
CA ALA A 138 11.16 -12.47 -12.86
C ALA A 138 12.10 -13.66 -12.64
N GLY A 139 13.21 -13.45 -11.91
CA GLY A 139 14.17 -14.49 -11.57
C GLY A 139 13.52 -15.65 -10.78
N GLU A 140 12.66 -15.35 -9.83
CA GLU A 140 11.89 -16.37 -9.07
C GLU A 140 10.97 -17.21 -9.97
N ALA A 141 10.44 -16.62 -11.05
CA ALA A 141 9.62 -17.32 -12.04
C ALA A 141 10.44 -18.02 -13.14
N GLY A 142 11.78 -17.99 -13.06
CA GLY A 142 12.69 -18.57 -14.06
C GLY A 142 12.73 -17.76 -15.35
N MET A 143 12.47 -16.45 -15.30
CA MET A 143 12.50 -15.52 -16.44
C MET A 143 13.66 -14.53 -16.31
N SER A 144 14.11 -13.99 -17.44
CA SER A 144 15.08 -12.88 -17.49
C SER A 144 14.34 -11.55 -17.57
N ALA A 145 14.68 -10.59 -16.73
CA ALA A 145 14.06 -9.27 -16.78
C ALA A 145 14.72 -8.34 -17.80
N ARG A 146 13.90 -7.64 -18.57
CA ARG A 146 14.26 -6.52 -19.46
C ARG A 146 13.52 -5.28 -18.97
N VAL A 147 14.20 -4.40 -18.26
CA VAL A 147 13.61 -3.21 -17.66
C VAL A 147 14.18 -1.95 -18.27
N GLN A 148 13.37 -0.92 -18.40
CA GLN A 148 13.80 0.38 -18.91
C GLN A 148 13.56 1.46 -17.85
N GLY A 149 14.55 2.32 -17.63
CA GLY A 149 14.48 3.41 -16.65
C GLY A 149 15.03 3.01 -15.28
N GLY A 150 15.29 4.02 -14.43
CA GLY A 150 15.59 3.88 -13.01
C GLY A 150 14.36 4.37 -12.22
N GLY A 151 13.96 3.64 -11.21
CA GLY A 151 12.85 4.05 -10.33
C GLY A 151 13.35 4.78 -9.08
N VAL A 152 12.43 5.44 -8.38
CA VAL A 152 12.67 5.91 -7.00
C VAL A 152 12.90 4.68 -6.13
N VAL A 153 13.91 4.76 -5.26
CA VAL A 153 14.14 3.73 -4.24
C VAL A 153 13.14 3.93 -3.11
N HIS A 154 12.33 2.92 -2.86
CA HIS A 154 11.37 2.91 -1.75
C HIS A 154 12.04 2.32 -0.52
N PRO A 155 12.02 2.99 0.64
CA PRO A 155 12.57 2.44 1.88
C PRO A 155 11.91 1.11 2.26
N TYR A 156 10.61 1.00 1.99
CA TYR A 156 9.80 -0.17 2.31
C TYR A 156 8.70 -0.37 1.27
N VAL A 157 8.50 -1.62 0.85
CA VAL A 157 7.40 -2.06 -0.02
C VAL A 157 6.86 -3.38 0.50
N LEU A 158 5.57 -3.50 0.68
CA LEU A 158 4.90 -4.74 1.07
C LEU A 158 4.05 -5.27 -0.08
N GLN A 159 4.28 -6.49 -0.50
CA GLN A 159 3.34 -7.28 -1.30
C GLN A 159 2.34 -7.91 -0.32
N HIS A 160 1.06 -7.55 -0.41
CA HIS A 160 0.04 -8.05 0.51
C HIS A 160 -1.02 -8.86 -0.21
N ASN A 161 -1.06 -10.17 0.05
CA ASN A 161 -2.04 -11.11 -0.49
C ASN A 161 -2.28 -10.95 -2.01
N GLN A 162 -1.22 -10.70 -2.76
CA GLN A 162 -1.24 -10.50 -4.19
C GLN A 162 -0.40 -11.55 -4.91
N THR A 163 -0.80 -11.90 -6.14
CA THR A 163 0.08 -12.63 -7.03
C THR A 163 1.26 -11.75 -7.44
N ASN A 164 2.39 -12.34 -7.82
CA ASN A 164 3.53 -11.57 -8.32
C ASN A 164 3.15 -10.72 -9.54
N LEU A 165 2.30 -11.25 -10.43
CA LEU A 165 1.83 -10.54 -11.61
C LEU A 165 0.99 -9.31 -11.25
N ALA A 166 0.00 -9.46 -10.36
CA ALA A 166 -0.85 -8.35 -9.91
C ALA A 166 -0.01 -7.24 -9.23
N PHE A 167 0.90 -7.65 -8.35
CA PHE A 167 1.80 -6.74 -7.66
C PHE A 167 2.71 -5.96 -8.62
N LEU A 168 3.37 -6.64 -9.56
CA LEU A 168 4.25 -5.97 -10.53
C LEU A 168 3.48 -5.05 -11.49
N ARG A 169 2.26 -5.46 -11.91
CA ARG A 169 1.41 -4.64 -12.78
C ARG A 169 0.97 -3.35 -12.10
N GLU A 170 0.53 -3.44 -10.86
CA GLU A 170 0.17 -2.26 -10.07
C GLU A 170 1.32 -1.26 -10.02
N ARG A 171 2.53 -1.73 -9.75
CA ARG A 171 3.69 -0.87 -9.64
C ARG A 171 4.14 -0.30 -10.99
N ALA A 172 4.13 -1.11 -12.04
CA ALA A 172 4.44 -0.69 -13.41
C ALA A 172 3.44 0.37 -13.91
N SER A 173 2.14 0.17 -13.66
CA SER A 173 1.08 1.09 -14.09
C SER A 173 1.19 2.47 -13.45
N ARG A 174 1.66 2.57 -12.19
CA ARG A 174 1.93 3.84 -11.50
C ARG A 174 2.92 4.72 -12.27
N LEU A 175 3.83 4.10 -13.02
CA LEU A 175 4.86 4.76 -13.82
C LEU A 175 4.50 4.82 -15.32
N GLY A 176 3.28 4.42 -15.69
CA GLY A 176 2.86 4.34 -17.10
C GLY A 176 3.62 3.30 -17.92
N MET A 177 4.12 2.26 -17.27
CA MET A 177 4.83 1.15 -17.89
C MET A 177 3.89 -0.04 -18.12
N ILE A 178 4.19 -0.83 -19.15
CA ILE A 178 3.54 -2.10 -19.44
C ILE A 178 4.44 -3.27 -19.06
N LEU A 179 3.81 -4.39 -18.73
CA LEU A 179 4.47 -5.63 -18.35
C LEU A 179 4.03 -6.74 -19.31
N TYR A 180 4.96 -7.30 -20.10
CA TYR A 180 4.69 -8.36 -21.05
C TYR A 180 5.83 -9.37 -21.14
N ALA A 181 5.54 -10.58 -21.63
CA ALA A 181 6.54 -11.60 -21.88
C ALA A 181 6.87 -11.70 -23.37
N ASP A 182 8.16 -11.88 -23.66
CA ASP A 182 8.65 -12.31 -24.97
C ASP A 182 9.56 -13.54 -24.76
N GLY A 183 9.03 -14.70 -25.07
CA GLY A 183 9.67 -15.98 -24.78
C GLY A 183 10.01 -16.11 -23.28
N ASN A 184 11.31 -16.11 -22.92
CA ASN A 184 11.76 -16.18 -21.52
C ASN A 184 12.09 -14.81 -20.91
N ASN A 185 11.82 -13.71 -21.61
CA ASN A 185 12.08 -12.38 -21.09
C ASN A 185 10.81 -11.74 -20.57
N LEU A 186 10.88 -11.17 -19.36
CA LEU A 186 9.87 -10.29 -18.80
C LEU A 186 10.28 -8.84 -19.09
N HIS A 187 9.49 -8.15 -19.88
CA HIS A 187 9.68 -6.75 -20.20
C HIS A 187 8.86 -5.85 -19.26
N CYS A 188 9.48 -4.78 -18.77
CA CYS A 188 8.82 -3.70 -18.07
C CYS A 188 9.35 -2.37 -18.61
N GLU A 189 8.57 -1.74 -19.45
CA GLU A 189 8.98 -0.54 -20.17
C GLU A 189 7.79 0.31 -20.61
N PRO A 190 8.00 1.59 -20.92
CA PRO A 190 6.95 2.40 -21.52
C PRO A 190 6.51 1.78 -22.84
N LEU A 191 5.22 1.92 -23.16
CA LEU A 191 4.72 1.48 -24.45
C LEU A 191 5.53 2.12 -25.59
N LYS A 192 6.31 1.31 -26.31
CA LYS A 192 7.11 1.75 -27.46
C LYS A 192 6.32 1.55 -28.73
N GLY A 193 6.35 2.57 -29.57
CA GLY A 193 5.89 2.41 -30.93
C GLY A 193 7.01 1.78 -31.78
N ASP A 194 6.78 0.59 -32.27
CA ASP A 194 7.55 0.02 -33.37
C ASP A 194 7.16 0.66 -34.71
N THR A 195 7.78 0.23 -35.82
CA THR A 195 7.39 0.64 -37.16
C THR A 195 5.89 0.38 -37.36
N PRO A 196 5.06 1.40 -37.69
CA PRO A 196 3.63 1.22 -37.79
C PRO A 196 3.24 0.18 -38.85
N ILE A 197 2.29 -0.68 -38.49
CA ILE A 197 1.67 -1.61 -39.47
C ILE A 197 0.58 -0.86 -40.20
N THR A 198 0.70 -0.75 -41.53
CA THR A 198 -0.27 -0.02 -42.34
C THR A 198 -1.48 -0.87 -42.68
N LEU A 199 -2.65 -0.41 -42.27
CA LEU A 199 -3.95 -0.99 -42.56
C LEU A 199 -4.79 -0.03 -43.42
N THR A 200 -5.18 -0.46 -44.62
CA THR A 200 -5.87 0.38 -45.59
C THR A 200 -7.26 -0.17 -45.84
N TRP A 201 -8.29 0.66 -45.59
CA TRP A 201 -9.66 0.31 -45.89
C TRP A 201 -9.85 0.03 -47.38
N GLY A 202 -10.50 -1.09 -47.70
CA GLY A 202 -10.71 -1.55 -49.06
C GLY A 202 -9.55 -2.34 -49.67
N ASP A 203 -8.48 -2.61 -48.89
CA ASP A 203 -7.36 -3.46 -49.27
C ASP A 203 -7.16 -4.59 -48.24
N ASN A 204 -6.49 -4.31 -47.15
CA ASN A 204 -6.13 -5.27 -46.09
C ASN A 204 -6.86 -5.05 -44.77
N LEU A 205 -7.66 -4.00 -44.66
CA LEU A 205 -8.56 -3.72 -43.53
C LEU A 205 -9.99 -4.06 -43.94
N TYR A 206 -10.60 -5.06 -43.32
CA TYR A 206 -11.91 -5.62 -43.69
C TYR A 206 -13.05 -5.01 -42.86
N GLU A 207 -12.79 -4.66 -41.63
CA GLU A 207 -13.72 -4.00 -40.71
C GLU A 207 -12.98 -2.96 -39.87
N PHE A 208 -13.61 -1.79 -39.65
CA PHE A 208 -13.08 -0.77 -38.75
C PHE A 208 -14.22 0.05 -38.16
N LEU A 209 -14.33 0.01 -36.85
CA LEU A 209 -15.40 0.65 -36.07
C LEU A 209 -14.78 1.65 -35.05
N PRO A 210 -14.39 2.85 -35.49
CA PRO A 210 -13.83 3.85 -34.63
C PRO A 210 -14.90 4.60 -33.84
N ARG A 211 -14.58 5.01 -32.61
CA ARG A 211 -15.40 5.86 -31.77
C ARG A 211 -14.53 6.97 -31.14
N LEU A 212 -14.90 8.22 -31.41
CA LEU A 212 -14.29 9.38 -30.77
C LEU A 212 -15.15 9.80 -29.58
N THR A 213 -14.57 9.90 -28.38
CA THR A 213 -15.30 10.23 -27.16
C THR A 213 -14.54 11.21 -26.28
N SER A 214 -15.24 12.24 -25.78
CA SER A 214 -14.71 13.19 -24.83
C SER A 214 -15.04 12.84 -23.36
N MET A 215 -15.81 11.78 -23.13
CA MET A 215 -16.39 11.46 -21.82
C MET A 215 -15.36 11.27 -20.70
N LYS A 216 -14.20 10.71 -21.02
CA LYS A 216 -13.12 10.48 -20.06
C LYS A 216 -11.97 11.48 -20.18
N GLN A 217 -12.12 12.52 -21.01
CA GLN A 217 -11.03 13.46 -21.23
C GLN A 217 -10.94 14.49 -20.13
N THR A 218 -9.72 14.71 -19.63
CA THR A 218 -9.42 15.67 -18.58
C THR A 218 -8.46 16.75 -19.09
N SER A 219 -8.52 17.94 -18.53
CA SER A 219 -7.60 19.05 -18.85
C SER A 219 -6.30 18.93 -18.06
N LYS A 220 -6.39 18.43 -16.84
CA LYS A 220 -5.26 18.34 -15.93
C LYS A 220 -5.46 17.17 -14.94
N HIS A 221 -4.40 16.44 -14.66
CA HIS A 221 -4.32 15.51 -13.54
C HIS A 221 -3.45 16.09 -12.44
N THR A 222 -3.93 16.02 -11.20
CA THR A 222 -3.19 16.42 -10.00
C THR A 222 -3.14 15.24 -9.03
N VAL A 223 -1.94 14.84 -8.65
CA VAL A 223 -1.72 13.90 -7.53
C VAL A 223 -1.34 14.72 -6.32
N ARG A 224 -2.09 14.57 -5.23
CA ARG A 224 -1.88 15.32 -4.00
C ARG A 224 -1.72 14.39 -2.81
N SER A 225 -0.67 14.63 -2.04
CA SER A 225 -0.34 13.87 -0.83
C SER A 225 0.23 14.80 0.25
N TRP A 226 0.59 14.23 1.39
CA TRP A 226 1.13 14.96 2.53
C TRP A 226 2.49 14.40 2.96
N ASP A 227 3.47 15.27 3.12
CA ASP A 227 4.76 14.94 3.73
C ASP A 227 4.74 15.32 5.22
N PRO A 228 4.66 14.34 6.14
CA PRO A 228 4.64 14.63 7.57
C PRO A 228 5.98 15.10 8.12
N GLN A 229 7.11 14.79 7.45
CA GLN A 229 8.44 15.23 7.89
C GLN A 229 8.60 16.73 7.68
N GLN A 230 8.18 17.22 6.52
CA GLN A 230 8.30 18.64 6.14
C GLN A 230 7.04 19.45 6.44
N LYS A 231 5.95 18.81 6.91
CA LYS A 231 4.63 19.42 7.15
C LYS A 231 4.12 20.22 5.95
N ARG A 232 4.25 19.65 4.76
CA ARG A 232 3.80 20.30 3.51
C ARG A 232 3.07 19.34 2.59
N ALA A 233 2.25 19.89 1.70
CA ALA A 233 1.65 19.11 0.63
C ALA A 233 2.71 18.74 -0.42
N VAL A 234 2.65 17.48 -0.90
CA VAL A 234 3.35 17.01 -2.10
C VAL A 234 2.35 17.05 -3.24
N VAL A 235 2.66 17.78 -4.31
CA VAL A 235 1.73 17.98 -5.42
C VAL A 235 2.44 17.72 -6.74
N GLY A 236 2.02 16.67 -7.45
CA GLY A 236 2.42 16.39 -8.82
C GLY A 236 1.31 16.80 -9.78
N GLN A 237 1.64 17.38 -10.92
CA GLN A 237 0.66 17.83 -11.92
C GLN A 237 1.11 17.49 -13.33
N ALA A 238 0.15 17.10 -14.18
CA ALA A 238 0.34 16.94 -15.61
C ALA A 238 -0.83 17.54 -16.37
N THR A 239 -0.51 18.44 -17.31
CA THR A 239 -1.49 19.10 -18.19
C THR A 239 -1.45 18.55 -19.61
N LYS A 240 -0.33 17.95 -20.02
CA LYS A 240 -0.16 17.37 -21.35
C LYS A 240 -0.11 15.86 -21.23
N GLY A 241 -0.94 15.15 -21.98
CA GLY A 241 -0.85 13.71 -22.14
C GLY A 241 -0.05 13.38 -23.39
N ARG A 242 0.84 12.41 -23.29
CA ARG A 242 1.54 11.84 -24.44
C ARG A 242 0.74 10.66 -24.99
N GLY A 243 -0.51 10.93 -25.42
CA GLY A 243 -1.28 9.92 -26.14
C GLY A 243 -0.56 9.55 -27.43
N LYS A 244 -0.29 8.26 -27.65
CA LYS A 244 0.37 7.80 -28.88
C LYS A 244 -0.58 7.68 -30.07
N ALA A 245 -1.89 7.68 -29.84
CA ALA A 245 -2.87 7.73 -30.91
C ALA A 245 -2.94 9.17 -31.46
N GLN A 246 -2.36 9.38 -32.63
CA GLN A 246 -2.46 10.65 -33.35
C GLN A 246 -3.50 10.51 -34.45
N VAL A 247 -4.66 11.10 -34.23
CA VAL A 247 -5.64 11.27 -35.32
C VAL A 247 -5.16 12.38 -36.24
N ALA A 248 -5.48 12.29 -37.53
CA ALA A 248 -4.88 13.06 -38.63
C ALA A 248 -4.94 14.59 -38.55
N GLU A 249 -5.53 15.22 -37.57
CA GLU A 249 -5.55 16.69 -37.43
C GLU A 249 -4.97 17.22 -36.13
N GLY A 250 -4.08 16.45 -35.44
CA GLY A 250 -3.38 16.97 -34.26
C GLY A 250 -4.30 17.32 -33.09
N THR A 251 -5.50 16.74 -33.04
CA THR A 251 -6.46 16.98 -31.96
C THR A 251 -5.92 16.39 -30.67
N GLN A 252 -5.39 17.23 -29.82
CA GLN A 252 -4.85 16.82 -28.53
C GLN A 252 -6.00 16.65 -27.53
N SER A 253 -5.94 15.59 -26.72
CA SER A 253 -7.00 15.21 -25.80
C SER A 253 -7.40 16.33 -24.82
N GLU A 254 -6.43 17.13 -24.37
CA GLU A 254 -6.67 18.30 -23.51
C GLU A 254 -7.48 19.40 -24.21
N GLN A 255 -7.27 19.59 -25.51
CA GLN A 255 -8.00 20.59 -26.30
C GLN A 255 -9.44 20.16 -26.55
N VAL A 256 -9.67 18.87 -26.79
CA VAL A 256 -11.02 18.33 -26.99
C VAL A 256 -11.87 18.51 -25.74
N ALA A 257 -11.35 18.21 -24.55
CA ALA A 257 -12.09 18.36 -23.32
C ALA A 257 -12.50 19.82 -23.05
N GLN A 258 -11.59 20.76 -23.30
CA GLN A 258 -11.82 22.18 -23.04
C GLN A 258 -12.64 22.86 -24.14
N GLN A 259 -12.37 22.56 -25.42
CA GLN A 259 -12.99 23.26 -26.54
C GLN A 259 -14.41 22.75 -26.83
N ALA A 260 -14.66 21.43 -26.66
CA ALA A 260 -15.96 20.85 -26.99
C ALA A 260 -17.10 21.39 -26.11
N PHE A 261 -16.82 21.70 -24.83
CA PHE A 261 -17.83 22.10 -23.86
C PHE A 261 -17.53 23.42 -23.15
N ASN A 262 -16.42 24.06 -23.50
CA ASN A 262 -15.94 25.31 -22.88
C ASN A 262 -15.85 25.21 -21.33
N MET A 263 -15.54 24.00 -20.83
CA MET A 263 -15.40 23.70 -19.41
C MET A 263 -14.09 22.94 -19.18
N PRO A 264 -13.25 23.37 -18.21
CA PRO A 264 -12.11 22.58 -17.79
C PRO A 264 -12.61 21.32 -17.05
N ALA A 265 -11.96 20.20 -17.29
CA ALA A 265 -12.20 18.95 -16.60
C ALA A 265 -10.93 18.54 -15.85
N ASP A 266 -10.76 19.08 -14.65
CA ASP A 266 -9.60 18.79 -13.81
C ASP A 266 -9.89 17.60 -12.90
N GLU A 267 -8.93 16.69 -12.79
CA GLU A 267 -9.00 15.54 -11.91
C GLU A 267 -7.92 15.61 -10.84
N THR A 268 -8.28 15.31 -9.60
CA THR A 268 -7.35 15.26 -8.48
C THR A 268 -7.42 13.89 -7.79
N SER A 269 -6.30 13.20 -7.76
CA SER A 269 -6.12 11.96 -7.01
C SER A 269 -5.39 12.25 -5.69
N SER A 270 -5.98 11.83 -4.57
CA SER A 270 -5.39 11.93 -3.23
C SER A 270 -5.36 10.57 -2.52
N THR A 271 -5.67 9.50 -3.22
CA THR A 271 -5.73 8.13 -2.64
C THR A 271 -4.36 7.49 -2.50
N LEU A 272 -3.38 7.92 -3.29
CA LEU A 272 -2.02 7.43 -3.23
C LEU A 272 -1.17 8.29 -2.28
N ILE A 273 -0.48 7.65 -1.35
CA ILE A 273 0.43 8.31 -0.45
C ILE A 273 1.80 8.39 -1.09
N VAL A 274 2.23 9.60 -1.42
CA VAL A 274 3.49 9.89 -2.12
C VAL A 274 4.24 10.95 -1.34
N ARG A 275 5.50 10.68 -0.98
CA ARG A 275 6.35 11.61 -0.23
C ARG A 275 7.35 12.35 -1.10
N ASP A 276 7.58 11.86 -2.32
CA ASP A 276 8.49 12.47 -3.30
C ASP A 276 7.73 13.24 -4.38
N GLN A 277 8.15 14.49 -4.64
CA GLN A 277 7.53 15.38 -5.61
C GLN A 277 7.69 14.87 -7.06
N GLY A 278 8.85 14.32 -7.39
CA GLY A 278 9.13 13.79 -8.72
C GLY A 278 8.28 12.56 -9.01
N TYR A 279 8.12 11.69 -8.00
CA TYR A 279 7.26 10.51 -8.10
C TYR A 279 5.78 10.89 -8.24
N ALA A 280 5.30 11.89 -7.50
CA ALA A 280 3.94 12.42 -7.66
C ALA A 280 3.70 12.97 -9.07
N ALA A 281 4.67 13.66 -9.65
CA ALA A 281 4.60 14.17 -11.02
C ALA A 281 4.57 13.04 -12.05
N ALA A 282 5.40 12.01 -11.87
CA ALA A 282 5.41 10.83 -12.75
C ALA A 282 4.07 10.07 -12.74
N ILE A 283 3.46 9.92 -11.56
CA ILE A 283 2.13 9.33 -11.43
C ILE A 283 1.07 10.19 -12.14
N ALA A 284 1.10 11.52 -11.94
CA ALA A 284 0.17 12.42 -12.60
C ALA A 284 0.30 12.37 -14.14
N GLU A 285 1.55 12.27 -14.65
CA GLU A 285 1.81 12.09 -16.08
C GLU A 285 1.29 10.75 -16.60
N ALA A 286 1.50 9.66 -15.85
CA ALA A 286 1.00 8.34 -16.21
C ALA A 286 -0.55 8.33 -16.29
N GLN A 287 -1.24 8.85 -15.28
CA GLN A 287 -2.69 8.97 -15.25
C GLN A 287 -3.22 9.83 -16.40
N ARG A 288 -2.53 10.94 -16.68
CA ARG A 288 -2.90 11.83 -17.80
C ARG A 288 -2.74 11.15 -19.17
N ASN A 289 -1.69 10.32 -19.33
CA ASN A 289 -1.48 9.54 -20.56
C ASN A 289 -2.60 8.51 -20.76
N VAL A 290 -2.96 7.77 -19.71
CA VAL A 290 -4.09 6.81 -19.75
C VAL A 290 -5.38 7.51 -20.19
N THR A 291 -5.71 8.66 -19.58
CA THR A 291 -6.89 9.43 -19.96
C THR A 291 -6.84 9.88 -21.43
N ALA A 292 -5.67 10.32 -21.91
CA ALA A 292 -5.51 10.73 -23.30
C ALA A 292 -5.72 9.59 -24.30
N GLU A 293 -5.36 8.37 -23.94
CA GLU A 293 -5.51 7.18 -24.78
C GLU A 293 -6.99 6.81 -25.02
N HIS A 294 -7.89 7.18 -24.09
CA HIS A 294 -9.33 6.94 -24.24
C HIS A 294 -10.08 7.93 -25.13
N LEU A 295 -9.39 8.91 -25.72
CA LEU A 295 -10.01 9.84 -26.66
C LEU A 295 -10.59 9.10 -27.87
N LEU A 296 -9.86 8.09 -28.34
CA LEU A 296 -10.21 7.34 -29.54
C LEU A 296 -10.17 5.85 -29.23
N GLU A 297 -11.31 5.22 -29.39
CA GLU A 297 -11.48 3.78 -29.28
C GLU A 297 -11.82 3.20 -30.66
N ALA A 298 -11.32 2.02 -30.96
CA ALA A 298 -11.66 1.35 -32.19
C ALA A 298 -11.60 -0.17 -32.06
N ARG A 299 -12.28 -0.86 -32.91
CA ARG A 299 -12.10 -2.28 -33.21
C ARG A 299 -12.05 -2.49 -34.69
N GLY A 300 -11.31 -3.48 -35.14
CA GLY A 300 -11.24 -3.79 -36.56
C GLY A 300 -10.75 -5.20 -36.82
N THR A 301 -10.93 -5.62 -38.05
CA THR A 301 -10.50 -6.92 -38.60
C THR A 301 -9.68 -6.68 -39.84
N SER A 302 -8.53 -7.31 -39.96
CA SER A 302 -7.61 -7.21 -41.07
C SER A 302 -7.23 -8.59 -41.62
N ALA A 303 -6.53 -8.60 -42.76
CA ALA A 303 -5.78 -9.76 -43.20
C ALA A 303 -4.86 -10.27 -42.09
N GLY A 304 -4.42 -11.51 -42.14
CA GLY A 304 -3.56 -12.12 -41.12
C GLY A 304 -2.16 -11.49 -41.09
N TYR A 305 -1.87 -10.76 -40.00
CA TYR A 305 -0.58 -10.11 -39.73
C TYR A 305 0.11 -10.73 -38.52
N PRO A 306 1.04 -11.70 -38.67
CA PRO A 306 1.68 -12.39 -37.56
C PRO A 306 2.44 -11.48 -36.59
N ARG A 307 2.97 -10.37 -37.08
CA ARG A 307 3.73 -9.39 -36.27
C ARG A 307 2.85 -8.44 -35.47
N LEU A 308 1.55 -8.42 -35.76
CA LEU A 308 0.64 -7.55 -35.01
C LEU A 308 0.38 -8.13 -33.64
N THR A 309 0.82 -7.45 -32.61
CA THR A 309 0.61 -7.83 -31.21
C THR A 309 0.12 -6.63 -30.39
N ALA A 310 -0.36 -6.84 -29.19
CA ALA A 310 -0.71 -5.75 -28.30
C ALA A 310 0.52 -4.84 -28.07
N GLY A 311 0.29 -3.52 -28.15
CA GLY A 311 1.33 -2.49 -28.08
C GLY A 311 1.85 -1.99 -29.41
N ASN A 312 1.59 -2.67 -30.53
CA ASN A 312 2.01 -2.17 -31.83
C ASN A 312 1.20 -0.95 -32.28
N ILE A 313 1.85 -0.12 -33.12
CA ILE A 313 1.21 1.01 -33.77
C ILE A 313 0.59 0.55 -35.09
N LEU A 314 -0.68 0.91 -35.29
CA LEU A 314 -1.45 0.72 -36.53
C LEU A 314 -1.56 2.04 -37.26
N SER A 315 -1.10 2.13 -38.50
CA SER A 315 -1.37 3.27 -39.40
C SER A 315 -2.60 2.97 -40.24
N VAL A 316 -3.75 3.46 -39.81
CA VAL A 316 -5.05 3.22 -40.51
C VAL A 316 -5.26 4.29 -41.57
N ARG A 317 -5.59 3.87 -42.80
CA ARG A 317 -5.74 4.74 -43.96
C ARG A 317 -7.09 4.51 -44.68
N ASN A 318 -7.51 5.52 -45.44
CA ASN A 318 -8.74 5.53 -46.27
C ASN A 318 -10.05 5.43 -45.46
N VAL A 319 -10.08 5.87 -44.22
CA VAL A 319 -11.27 5.88 -43.35
C VAL A 319 -11.77 7.31 -43.06
N GLY A 320 -11.54 8.22 -44.00
CA GLY A 320 -11.82 9.65 -43.87
C GLY A 320 -10.71 10.39 -43.11
N GLN A 321 -10.66 11.73 -43.22
CA GLN A 321 -9.61 12.54 -42.62
C GLN A 321 -9.64 12.45 -41.06
N ARG A 322 -10.82 12.41 -40.47
CA ARG A 322 -11.01 12.39 -39.02
C ARG A 322 -10.51 11.12 -38.36
N PHE A 323 -10.58 9.97 -39.02
CA PHE A 323 -10.23 8.67 -38.42
C PHE A 323 -9.01 8.00 -39.07
N SER A 324 -8.46 8.57 -40.14
CA SER A 324 -7.14 8.12 -40.63
C SER A 324 -6.05 8.62 -39.72
N GLY A 325 -5.13 7.73 -39.30
CA GLY A 325 -4.09 8.10 -38.36
C GLY A 325 -3.40 6.90 -37.72
N GLU A 326 -2.65 7.16 -36.67
CA GLU A 326 -1.93 6.14 -35.90
C GLU A 326 -2.70 5.77 -34.64
N TYR A 327 -2.80 4.48 -34.37
CA TYR A 327 -3.52 3.88 -33.27
C TYR A 327 -2.63 2.87 -32.56
N VAL A 328 -2.80 2.68 -31.26
CA VAL A 328 -2.12 1.62 -30.52
C VAL A 328 -3.09 0.48 -30.27
N ALA A 329 -2.73 -0.72 -30.71
CA ALA A 329 -3.51 -1.92 -30.42
C ALA A 329 -3.39 -2.27 -28.94
N SER A 330 -4.49 -2.22 -28.19
CA SER A 330 -4.53 -2.62 -26.78
C SER A 330 -4.71 -4.13 -26.61
N SER A 331 -5.39 -4.76 -27.55
CA SER A 331 -5.44 -6.21 -27.69
C SER A 331 -5.52 -6.64 -29.15
N VAL A 332 -5.02 -7.83 -29.41
CA VAL A 332 -4.99 -8.44 -30.74
C VAL A 332 -5.44 -9.87 -30.63
N ARG A 333 -6.24 -10.33 -31.57
CA ARG A 333 -6.66 -11.72 -31.69
C ARG A 333 -6.34 -12.23 -33.08
N HIS A 334 -5.45 -13.19 -33.16
CA HIS A 334 -5.15 -13.96 -34.37
C HIS A 334 -6.10 -15.14 -34.45
N LEU A 335 -6.79 -15.27 -35.52
CA LEU A 335 -7.78 -16.31 -35.72
C LEU A 335 -7.51 -17.06 -37.03
N TYR A 336 -7.14 -18.32 -36.93
CA TYR A 336 -7.06 -19.24 -38.05
C TYR A 336 -8.15 -20.30 -37.95
N ARG A 337 -8.94 -20.43 -38.97
CA ARG A 337 -9.92 -21.51 -39.10
C ARG A 337 -9.67 -22.31 -40.35
N ASN A 338 -9.78 -23.62 -40.21
CA ASN A 338 -9.66 -24.53 -41.35
C ASN A 338 -10.77 -24.26 -42.39
N GLY A 339 -10.35 -23.95 -43.63
CA GLY A 339 -11.27 -23.58 -44.71
C GLY A 339 -11.61 -22.09 -44.83
N GLU A 340 -11.43 -21.28 -43.78
CA GLU A 340 -11.67 -19.83 -43.80
C GLU A 340 -10.37 -19.01 -43.91
N GLY A 341 -9.26 -19.59 -43.46
CA GLY A 341 -7.96 -18.93 -43.49
C GLY A 341 -7.62 -18.20 -42.17
N TYR A 342 -6.70 -17.23 -42.29
CA TYR A 342 -6.18 -16.51 -41.14
C TYR A 342 -6.49 -15.01 -41.22
N SER A 343 -7.06 -14.47 -40.16
CA SER A 343 -7.34 -13.05 -39.97
C SER A 343 -6.80 -12.55 -38.65
N THR A 344 -6.64 -11.24 -38.54
CA THR A 344 -6.21 -10.57 -37.29
C THR A 344 -7.26 -9.54 -36.90
N GLU A 345 -7.83 -9.69 -35.72
CA GLU A 345 -8.70 -8.72 -35.09
C GLU A 345 -7.91 -7.87 -34.10
N PHE A 346 -8.28 -6.61 -33.98
CA PHE A 346 -7.61 -5.71 -33.02
C PHE A 346 -8.60 -4.80 -32.34
N VAL A 347 -8.24 -4.39 -31.12
CA VAL A 347 -8.96 -3.40 -30.32
C VAL A 347 -8.01 -2.28 -29.95
N VAL A 348 -8.51 -1.06 -30.02
CA VAL A 348 -7.88 0.17 -29.54
C VAL A 348 -8.76 0.72 -28.42
N SER A 349 -8.31 0.62 -27.17
CA SER A 349 -9.09 1.06 -26.00
C SER A 349 -8.22 1.69 -24.91
N GLY A 350 -7.02 2.13 -25.27
CA GLY A 350 -6.01 2.58 -24.32
C GLY A 350 -5.28 1.43 -23.63
N SER A 351 -4.30 1.79 -22.80
CA SER A 351 -3.45 0.82 -22.08
C SER A 351 -4.16 0.13 -20.90
N GLN A 352 -5.32 0.63 -20.47
CA GLN A 352 -6.16 0.01 -19.45
C GLN A 352 -7.45 -0.51 -20.08
N ALA A 353 -7.70 -1.81 -19.93
CA ALA A 353 -8.91 -2.42 -20.45
C ALA A 353 -10.12 -2.06 -19.58
N ASP A 354 -11.13 -1.42 -20.18
CA ASP A 354 -12.48 -1.36 -19.64
C ASP A 354 -13.15 -2.74 -19.79
N SER A 355 -12.76 -3.69 -18.96
CA SER A 355 -13.50 -4.95 -18.88
C SER A 355 -14.71 -4.80 -17.96
N LEU A 356 -15.77 -5.57 -18.22
CA LEU A 356 -16.93 -5.63 -17.31
C LEU A 356 -16.51 -5.96 -15.88
N ALA A 357 -15.44 -6.76 -15.72
CA ALA A 357 -14.85 -7.08 -14.43
C ALA A 357 -14.18 -5.86 -13.75
N THR A 358 -13.60 -4.94 -14.54
CA THR A 358 -13.03 -3.68 -14.02
C THR A 358 -14.15 -2.73 -13.60
N LEU A 359 -15.23 -2.64 -14.39
CA LEU A 359 -16.41 -1.84 -14.03
C LEU A 359 -17.11 -2.37 -12.77
N VAL A 360 -17.22 -3.67 -12.60
CA VAL A 360 -17.80 -4.29 -11.39
C VAL A 360 -16.91 -4.06 -10.18
N ARG A 361 -15.59 -4.12 -10.33
CA ARG A 361 -14.63 -3.83 -9.24
C ARG A 361 -14.63 -2.36 -8.85
N SER A 362 -14.69 -1.44 -9.79
CA SER A 362 -14.76 -0.01 -9.52
C SER A 362 -16.08 0.37 -8.83
N SER A 363 -17.20 -0.24 -9.22
CA SER A 363 -18.50 -0.04 -8.56
C SER A 363 -18.58 -0.66 -7.15
N ALA A 364 -17.73 -1.65 -6.84
CA ALA A 364 -17.62 -2.26 -5.52
C ALA A 364 -16.65 -1.51 -4.57
N GLY A 365 -16.16 -0.33 -4.97
CA GLY A 365 -15.19 0.46 -4.17
C GLY A 365 -13.78 -0.13 -4.14
N GLN A 366 -13.52 -1.16 -4.94
CA GLN A 366 -12.17 -1.67 -5.19
C GLN A 366 -11.57 -0.83 -6.30
N GLY A 367 -10.60 0.03 -5.95
CA GLY A 367 -9.95 0.95 -6.89
C GLY A 367 -9.44 0.24 -8.14
N GLU A 368 -9.38 0.96 -9.25
CA GLU A 368 -8.97 0.50 -10.60
C GLU A 368 -7.56 -0.13 -10.67
N GLN A 369 -6.82 -0.20 -9.57
CA GLN A 369 -5.39 -0.48 -9.54
C GLN A 369 -4.98 -1.75 -8.77
N GLY A 370 -5.80 -2.76 -8.66
CA GLY A 370 -5.37 -4.05 -8.07
C GLY A 370 -4.96 -4.02 -6.58
N TYR A 371 -4.86 -2.84 -5.98
CA TYR A 371 -4.62 -2.63 -4.56
C TYR A 371 -5.95 -2.65 -3.81
N THR A 372 -6.09 -3.58 -2.90
CA THR A 372 -7.25 -3.60 -1.99
C THR A 372 -6.85 -2.85 -0.72
N PRO A 373 -7.40 -1.64 -0.47
CA PRO A 373 -7.14 -0.93 0.78
C PRO A 373 -7.57 -1.79 1.97
N ILE A 374 -6.78 -1.77 3.03
CA ILE A 374 -7.17 -2.42 4.27
C ILE A 374 -8.33 -1.63 4.87
N GLN A 375 -9.49 -2.25 4.90
CA GLN A 375 -10.67 -1.68 5.52
C GLN A 375 -10.70 -2.08 7.00
N GLY A 376 -10.56 -1.08 7.88
CA GLY A 376 -10.58 -1.29 9.32
C GLY A 376 -9.23 -1.18 10.00
N LEU A 377 -9.11 -1.80 11.17
CA LEU A 377 -7.94 -1.76 12.04
C LEU A 377 -7.38 -3.17 12.19
N MET A 378 -6.08 -3.26 12.49
CA MET A 378 -5.40 -4.53 12.70
C MET A 378 -4.68 -4.54 14.06
N ILE A 379 -4.44 -5.73 14.56
CA ILE A 379 -3.56 -5.94 15.71
C ILE A 379 -2.10 -5.95 15.21
N GLY A 380 -1.25 -5.22 15.91
CA GLY A 380 0.19 -5.24 15.69
C GLY A 380 0.93 -5.58 16.98
N ILE A 381 2.10 -6.18 16.86
CA ILE A 381 3.03 -6.39 17.95
C ILE A 381 4.27 -5.54 17.68
N VAL A 382 4.65 -4.71 18.64
CA VAL A 382 5.82 -3.82 18.50
C VAL A 382 7.10 -4.64 18.40
N THR A 383 7.89 -4.40 17.35
CA THR A 383 9.17 -5.08 17.12
C THR A 383 10.37 -4.17 17.38
N ASN A 384 10.21 -2.87 17.16
CA ASN A 384 11.27 -1.89 17.37
C ASN A 384 10.69 -0.52 17.73
N ASN A 385 11.25 0.14 18.74
CA ASN A 385 10.88 1.50 19.17
C ASN A 385 12.08 2.46 19.23
N ASP A 386 13.25 2.04 18.71
CA ASP A 386 14.44 2.87 18.57
C ASP A 386 14.47 3.55 17.19
N ASP A 387 13.68 4.61 17.05
CA ASP A 387 13.50 5.35 15.81
C ASP A 387 14.76 6.16 15.45
N PRO A 388 15.47 5.85 14.34
CA PRO A 388 16.71 6.51 13.96
C PRO A 388 16.55 8.00 13.64
N GLU A 389 15.33 8.46 13.33
CA GLU A 389 15.04 9.88 13.09
C GLU A 389 14.52 10.62 14.32
N ASN A 390 14.45 9.95 15.48
CA ASN A 390 13.99 10.51 16.76
C ASN A 390 12.59 11.16 16.70
N GLN A 391 11.69 10.63 15.88
CA GLN A 391 10.31 11.12 15.72
C GLN A 391 9.30 10.40 16.61
N GLY A 392 9.75 9.42 17.42
CA GLY A 392 8.89 8.63 18.29
C GLY A 392 7.99 7.66 17.53
N ARG A 393 8.50 7.11 16.42
CA ARG A 393 7.85 6.07 15.64
C ARG A 393 8.23 4.69 16.17
N VAL A 394 7.44 3.69 15.81
CA VAL A 394 7.74 2.29 16.12
C VAL A 394 7.56 1.41 14.91
N LYS A 395 8.18 0.24 14.88
CA LYS A 395 7.87 -0.81 13.91
C LYS A 395 7.02 -1.88 14.57
N VAL A 396 6.14 -2.48 13.78
CA VAL A 396 5.24 -3.55 14.24
C VAL A 396 5.24 -4.70 13.25
N LYS A 397 5.10 -5.92 13.73
CA LYS A 397 4.63 -7.03 12.90
C LYS A 397 3.12 -7.12 12.97
N LEU A 398 2.51 -7.58 11.89
CA LEU A 398 1.07 -7.75 11.75
C LEU A 398 0.76 -9.27 11.69
N PRO A 399 0.54 -9.96 12.83
CA PRO A 399 0.48 -11.42 12.87
C PRO A 399 -0.61 -12.04 12.01
N ALA A 400 -1.68 -11.29 11.74
CA ALA A 400 -2.74 -11.74 10.83
C ALA A 400 -2.30 -11.82 9.36
N LEU A 401 -1.17 -11.20 8.98
CA LEU A 401 -0.65 -11.18 7.62
C LEU A 401 0.60 -12.04 7.45
N THR A 402 1.55 -11.91 8.37
CA THR A 402 2.84 -12.60 8.31
C THR A 402 3.48 -12.69 9.70
N GLU A 403 4.21 -13.79 9.95
CA GLU A 403 4.99 -13.97 11.18
C GLU A 403 6.40 -13.36 11.08
N ASP A 404 6.92 -13.20 9.86
CA ASP A 404 8.34 -12.92 9.61
C ASP A 404 8.63 -11.46 9.23
N ASP A 405 7.62 -10.73 8.73
CA ASP A 405 7.82 -9.37 8.23
C ASP A 405 7.39 -8.31 9.26
N GLU A 406 8.12 -7.21 9.31
CA GLU A 406 7.76 -6.02 10.09
C GLU A 406 7.30 -4.87 9.15
N SER A 407 6.56 -3.93 9.70
CA SER A 407 6.11 -2.72 9.00
C SER A 407 7.25 -1.72 8.75
N ASP A 408 7.00 -0.72 7.93
CA ASP A 408 7.76 0.53 8.01
C ASP A 408 7.48 1.25 9.34
N TRP A 409 8.25 2.32 9.63
CA TRP A 409 8.11 3.13 10.83
C TRP A 409 6.72 3.75 10.94
N ALA A 410 5.95 3.26 11.92
CA ALA A 410 4.59 3.72 12.23
C ALA A 410 4.61 4.92 13.17
N ARG A 411 3.85 5.96 12.87
CA ARG A 411 3.66 7.11 13.75
C ARG A 411 2.73 6.75 14.90
N VAL A 412 3.11 7.16 16.12
CA VAL A 412 2.29 6.90 17.31
C VAL A 412 1.42 8.11 17.61
N VAL A 413 0.10 7.88 17.77
CA VAL A 413 -0.86 8.91 18.17
C VAL A 413 -0.63 9.28 19.64
N ASN A 414 -0.47 10.57 19.92
CA ASN A 414 -0.27 11.08 21.26
C ASN A 414 -1.23 12.23 21.58
N ILE A 415 -1.61 12.37 22.85
CA ILE A 415 -2.47 13.44 23.30
C ILE A 415 -1.71 14.76 23.28
N GLY A 416 -2.18 15.73 22.49
CA GLY A 416 -1.62 17.08 22.45
C GLY A 416 -0.27 17.20 21.74
N GLY A 417 0.05 16.29 20.82
CA GLY A 417 1.30 16.32 20.05
C GLY A 417 1.53 17.64 19.30
N GLY A 418 2.69 18.25 19.52
CA GLY A 418 3.12 19.51 18.89
C GLY A 418 4.58 19.80 19.19
N SER A 419 5.10 20.97 18.73
CA SER A 419 6.49 21.31 18.96
C SER A 419 6.79 21.44 20.45
N ASN A 420 7.68 20.60 20.95
CA ASN A 420 8.12 20.50 22.36
C ASN A 420 6.97 20.36 23.38
N ARG A 421 5.85 19.74 23.01
CA ARG A 421 4.70 19.53 23.90
C ARG A 421 3.88 18.32 23.52
N GLY A 422 3.18 17.75 24.50
CA GLY A 422 2.29 16.60 24.38
C GLY A 422 2.64 15.52 25.39
N THR A 423 1.88 14.44 25.38
CA THR A 423 2.15 13.25 26.21
C THR A 423 3.07 12.32 25.43
N HIS A 424 4.28 12.07 25.94
CA HIS A 424 5.25 11.19 25.31
C HIS A 424 5.24 9.83 26.03
N VAL A 425 4.39 8.91 25.52
CA VAL A 425 4.30 7.53 26.00
C VAL A 425 4.39 6.63 24.78
N LEU A 426 5.55 6.01 24.57
CA LEU A 426 5.78 5.06 23.50
C LEU A 426 5.46 3.64 23.97
N PRO A 427 4.91 2.78 23.11
CA PRO A 427 4.80 1.36 23.39
C PRO A 427 6.18 0.72 23.44
N GLU A 428 6.33 -0.31 24.28
CA GLU A 428 7.55 -1.09 24.37
C GLU A 428 7.56 -2.26 23.39
N VAL A 429 8.73 -2.83 23.12
CA VAL A 429 8.86 -4.03 22.29
C VAL A 429 8.06 -5.17 22.91
N ASN A 430 7.31 -5.90 22.10
CA ASN A 430 6.32 -6.92 22.40
C ASN A 430 4.96 -6.41 22.91
N ASP A 431 4.74 -5.11 23.06
CA ASP A 431 3.41 -4.60 23.35
C ASP A 431 2.45 -4.88 22.17
N GLU A 432 1.22 -5.28 22.49
CA GLU A 432 0.12 -5.37 21.54
C GLU A 432 -0.49 -3.99 21.31
N VAL A 433 -0.63 -3.60 20.05
CA VAL A 433 -1.11 -2.28 19.66
C VAL A 433 -2.20 -2.35 18.59
N LEU A 434 -3.08 -1.36 18.59
CA LEU A 434 -4.08 -1.17 17.56
C LEU A 434 -3.49 -0.32 16.44
N VAL A 435 -3.51 -0.85 15.21
CA VAL A 435 -2.90 -0.25 14.02
C VAL A 435 -3.99 0.18 13.04
N GLY A 436 -3.95 1.44 12.63
CA GLY A 436 -4.72 1.96 11.50
C GLY A 436 -3.79 2.28 10.33
N PHE A 437 -4.37 2.49 9.14
CA PHE A 437 -3.60 2.73 7.91
C PHE A 437 -4.11 3.99 7.22
N GLU A 438 -3.19 4.88 6.80
CA GLU A 438 -3.53 6.09 6.07
C GLU A 438 -4.16 5.72 4.72
N HIS A 439 -5.41 6.16 4.49
CA HIS A 439 -6.21 5.78 3.32
C HIS A 439 -6.31 4.25 3.07
N GLY A 440 -6.12 3.43 4.11
CA GLY A 440 -6.06 1.98 3.98
C GLY A 440 -4.74 1.44 3.40
N ASP A 441 -3.74 2.28 3.21
CA ASP A 441 -2.44 1.88 2.67
C ASP A 441 -1.57 1.23 3.74
N ILE A 442 -1.35 -0.07 3.60
CA ILE A 442 -0.56 -0.90 4.53
C ILE A 442 0.88 -0.39 4.74
N HIS A 443 1.41 0.38 3.79
CA HIS A 443 2.75 0.96 3.88
C HIS A 443 2.83 2.17 4.83
N HIS A 444 1.68 2.69 5.26
CA HIS A 444 1.60 3.89 6.10
C HIS A 444 0.79 3.62 7.37
N PRO A 445 1.35 2.80 8.30
CA PRO A 445 0.68 2.46 9.55
C PRO A 445 0.73 3.61 10.57
N TYR A 446 -0.31 3.68 11.40
CA TYR A 446 -0.40 4.53 12.58
C TYR A 446 -0.75 3.69 13.80
N ILE A 447 -0.05 3.89 14.92
CA ILE A 447 -0.39 3.27 16.19
C ILE A 447 -1.40 4.14 16.91
N LEU A 448 -2.59 3.61 17.14
CA LEU A 448 -3.69 4.31 17.81
C LEU A 448 -3.62 4.19 19.33
N GLY A 449 -3.02 3.13 19.84
CA GLY A 449 -2.84 2.88 21.26
C GLY A 449 -2.44 1.45 21.56
N GLY A 450 -2.02 1.19 22.80
CA GLY A 450 -1.77 -0.16 23.32
C GLY A 450 -3.05 -0.88 23.68
N LEU A 451 -3.03 -2.19 23.63
CA LEU A 451 -4.13 -3.08 23.99
C LEU A 451 -3.70 -3.99 25.15
N TRP A 452 -4.57 -4.16 26.11
CA TRP A 452 -4.42 -5.22 27.11
C TRP A 452 -5.02 -6.52 26.57
N ASN A 453 -4.44 -7.65 26.95
CA ASN A 453 -4.83 -8.96 26.48
C ASN A 453 -4.77 -10.01 27.60
N GLY A 454 -4.80 -11.29 27.26
CA GLY A 454 -4.76 -12.39 28.23
C GLY A 454 -3.45 -12.49 29.01
N ASN A 455 -2.34 -12.02 28.42
CA ASN A 455 -1.00 -12.05 29.02
C ASN A 455 -0.66 -10.69 29.65
N ASP A 456 -0.96 -9.59 28.96
CA ASP A 456 -0.64 -8.23 29.38
C ASP A 456 -1.85 -7.59 30.06
N GLN A 457 -1.86 -7.66 31.38
CA GLN A 457 -2.98 -7.19 32.20
C GLN A 457 -2.91 -5.68 32.45
N PRO A 458 -4.06 -4.99 32.61
CA PRO A 458 -4.10 -3.59 33.00
C PRO A 458 -3.41 -3.38 34.36
N PRO A 459 -2.88 -2.17 34.65
CA PRO A 459 -2.17 -1.87 35.91
C PRO A 459 -2.93 -2.23 37.19
N GLN A 460 -4.24 -2.23 37.12
CA GLN A 460 -5.15 -2.67 38.18
C GLN A 460 -6.37 -3.38 37.59
N PRO A 461 -6.83 -4.48 38.18
CA PRO A 461 -8.00 -5.21 37.69
C PRO A 461 -9.29 -4.36 37.80
N SER A 462 -10.19 -4.55 36.86
CA SER A 462 -11.45 -3.79 36.76
C SER A 462 -12.29 -3.81 38.05
N GLY A 463 -12.30 -4.91 38.79
CA GLY A 463 -12.99 -5.02 40.08
C GLY A 463 -12.47 -4.07 41.17
N LYS A 464 -11.26 -3.50 40.97
CA LYS A 464 -10.68 -2.48 41.88
C LYS A 464 -10.80 -1.06 41.33
N THR A 465 -11.11 -0.90 40.07
CA THR A 465 -11.15 0.41 39.40
C THR A 465 -12.56 0.86 39.05
N VAL A 466 -13.53 -0.05 39.05
CA VAL A 466 -14.94 0.23 38.73
C VAL A 466 -15.84 -0.26 39.88
N LYS A 467 -16.79 0.57 40.28
CA LYS A 467 -17.81 0.23 41.26
C LYS A 467 -19.16 0.81 40.82
N ASN A 468 -20.19 0.00 40.78
CA ASN A 468 -21.55 0.41 40.38
C ASN A 468 -21.61 1.17 39.04
N GLY A 469 -20.80 0.73 38.05
CA GLY A 469 -20.73 1.37 36.74
C GLY A 469 -19.90 2.67 36.70
N LYS A 470 -19.32 3.10 37.80
CA LYS A 470 -18.48 4.30 37.89
C LYS A 470 -17.00 3.91 37.99
N VAL A 471 -16.16 4.62 37.25
CA VAL A 471 -14.71 4.47 37.34
C VAL A 471 -14.23 5.23 38.57
N ILE A 472 -13.88 4.48 39.61
CA ILE A 472 -13.45 5.03 40.91
C ILE A 472 -11.93 5.19 41.02
N LYS A 473 -11.17 4.67 40.04
CA LYS A 473 -9.71 4.79 40.06
C LYS A 473 -9.15 4.89 38.64
N ARG A 474 -8.25 5.83 38.40
CA ARG A 474 -7.48 6.02 37.17
C ARG A 474 -6.02 5.98 37.48
N THR A 475 -5.23 5.22 36.72
CA THR A 475 -3.82 4.98 37.03
C THR A 475 -2.97 5.17 35.77
N LEU A 476 -1.92 5.97 35.87
CA LEU A 476 -0.78 5.96 34.95
C LEU A 476 0.36 5.21 35.68
N ARG A 477 0.90 4.16 35.03
CA ARG A 477 1.98 3.34 35.61
C ARG A 477 3.07 3.12 34.58
N THR A 478 4.31 3.29 35.00
CA THR A 478 5.49 3.01 34.18
C THR A 478 5.94 1.56 34.34
N ARG A 479 6.80 1.07 33.46
CA ARG A 479 7.37 -0.28 33.48
C ARG A 479 8.06 -0.62 34.83
N LEU A 480 8.75 0.33 35.42
CA LEU A 480 9.42 0.14 36.72
C LEU A 480 8.48 0.29 37.92
N GLY A 481 7.20 0.61 37.72
CA GLY A 481 6.20 0.70 38.76
C GLY A 481 6.09 2.08 39.42
N HIS A 482 6.54 3.16 38.77
CA HIS A 482 6.12 4.51 39.17
C HIS A 482 4.66 4.70 38.82
N GLU A 483 3.89 5.30 39.73
CA GLU A 483 2.43 5.43 39.56
C GLU A 483 1.97 6.87 39.84
N LEU A 484 0.99 7.32 39.03
CA LEU A 484 0.10 8.43 39.35
C LEU A 484 -1.32 7.89 39.36
N VAL A 485 -1.98 8.01 40.54
CA VAL A 485 -3.32 7.46 40.76
C VAL A 485 -4.26 8.57 41.17
N PHE A 486 -5.40 8.65 40.47
CA PHE A 486 -6.57 9.43 40.87
C PHE A 486 -7.59 8.45 41.47
N ASP A 487 -7.97 8.63 42.71
CA ASP A 487 -8.85 7.76 43.48
C ASP A 487 -10.11 8.56 43.85
N ASP A 488 -11.25 8.23 43.21
CA ASP A 488 -12.54 8.84 43.40
C ASP A 488 -13.51 7.82 44.00
N PRO A 489 -13.34 7.41 45.28
CA PRO A 489 -14.12 6.32 45.86
C PRO A 489 -15.61 6.68 46.02
N GLU A 490 -16.47 5.65 45.89
CA GLU A 490 -17.87 5.80 46.26
C GLU A 490 -18.04 5.50 47.76
N GLY A 491 -18.76 6.37 48.48
CA GLY A 491 -19.05 6.22 49.89
C GLY A 491 -18.38 7.25 50.77
N SER A 492 -17.91 6.83 51.96
CA SER A 492 -17.31 7.73 52.96
C SER A 492 -15.82 7.93 52.83
N ASP A 493 -15.14 7.14 51.99
CA ASP A 493 -13.71 7.26 51.80
C ASP A 493 -13.36 8.58 51.07
N PRO A 494 -12.33 9.29 51.44
CA PRO A 494 -12.00 10.56 50.82
C PRO A 494 -11.37 10.37 49.44
N PRO A 495 -11.68 11.25 48.47
CA PRO A 495 -10.93 11.34 47.20
C PRO A 495 -9.47 11.68 47.46
N LYS A 496 -8.57 11.16 46.59
CA LYS A 496 -7.15 11.45 46.72
C LYS A 496 -6.38 11.30 45.42
N VAL A 497 -5.29 12.06 45.32
CA VAL A 497 -4.30 11.90 44.28
C VAL A 497 -3.01 11.37 44.91
N THR A 498 -2.46 10.31 44.36
CA THR A 498 -1.23 9.67 44.84
C THR A 498 -0.18 9.62 43.74
N ILE A 499 1.00 10.14 44.00
CA ILE A 499 2.22 9.89 43.24
C ILE A 499 3.06 8.90 44.05
N LYS A 500 3.42 7.79 43.42
CA LYS A 500 4.24 6.75 44.05
C LYS A 500 5.41 6.36 43.17
N THR A 501 6.61 6.29 43.72
CA THR A 501 7.78 5.76 43.00
C THR A 501 7.94 4.26 43.24
N SER A 502 8.69 3.59 42.36
CA SER A 502 9.05 2.16 42.53
C SER A 502 9.81 1.91 43.83
N GLY A 503 10.53 2.92 44.32
CA GLY A 503 11.21 2.88 45.63
C GLY A 503 10.30 3.16 46.84
N ASN A 504 8.96 3.19 46.65
CA ASN A 504 7.95 3.46 47.69
C ASN A 504 8.03 4.85 48.35
N HIS A 505 8.58 5.86 47.66
CA HIS A 505 8.35 7.25 48.05
C HIS A 505 6.97 7.66 47.59
N THR A 506 6.22 8.41 48.40
CA THR A 506 4.86 8.82 48.10
C THR A 506 4.62 10.31 48.31
N VAL A 507 3.76 10.88 47.44
CA VAL A 507 3.08 12.17 47.67
C VAL A 507 1.59 11.90 47.58
N VAL A 508 0.83 12.26 48.61
CA VAL A 508 -0.61 12.04 48.71
C VAL A 508 -1.31 13.37 48.97
N LEU A 509 -2.23 13.74 48.10
CA LEU A 509 -3.18 14.82 48.34
C LEU A 509 -4.52 14.15 48.67
N ASN A 510 -4.99 14.42 49.90
CA ASN A 510 -6.20 13.77 50.44
C ASN A 510 -7.26 14.83 50.73
N ASP A 511 -8.41 14.74 50.08
CA ASP A 511 -9.54 15.67 50.20
C ASP A 511 -10.57 15.20 51.22
N ASP A 512 -10.12 14.66 52.38
CA ASP A 512 -11.02 14.34 53.46
C ASP A 512 -11.76 15.59 53.93
N LYS A 513 -13.11 15.52 54.02
CA LYS A 513 -13.94 16.68 54.37
C LYS A 513 -13.67 17.23 55.78
N LYS A 514 -13.17 16.42 56.68
CA LYS A 514 -12.90 16.80 58.08
C LYS A 514 -11.44 17.12 58.33
N ALA A 515 -10.53 16.47 57.61
CA ALA A 515 -9.09 16.56 57.81
C ALA A 515 -8.33 16.44 56.47
N PRO A 516 -8.52 17.39 55.54
CA PRO A 516 -7.77 17.38 54.31
C PRO A 516 -6.27 17.51 54.59
N SER A 517 -5.47 16.86 53.73
CA SER A 517 -4.03 16.83 53.98
C SER A 517 -3.18 16.64 52.74
N VAL A 518 -1.97 17.17 52.77
CA VAL A 518 -0.88 16.86 51.86
C VAL A 518 0.22 16.14 52.63
N ALA A 519 0.57 14.94 52.20
CA ALA A 519 1.62 14.14 52.87
C ALA A 519 2.69 13.73 51.86
N ILE A 520 3.95 13.93 52.23
CA ILE A 520 5.12 13.41 51.54
C ILE A 520 5.78 12.39 52.46
N GLN A 521 6.04 11.19 51.97
CA GLN A 521 6.67 10.12 52.72
C GLN A 521 7.78 9.46 51.93
N THR A 522 8.93 9.28 52.51
CA THR A 522 10.01 8.47 51.95
C THR A 522 9.87 7.00 52.33
N SER A 523 10.53 6.11 51.60
CA SER A 523 10.59 4.68 51.95
C SER A 523 11.21 4.42 53.33
N GLY A 524 12.02 5.33 53.81
CA GLY A 524 12.61 5.31 55.16
C GLY A 524 11.70 5.88 56.25
N ASN A 525 10.42 6.14 55.99
CA ASN A 525 9.43 6.70 56.90
C ASN A 525 9.76 8.11 57.42
N GLN A 526 10.45 8.92 56.65
CA GLN A 526 10.51 10.35 56.88
C GLN A 526 9.30 11.02 56.28
N THR A 527 8.62 11.88 57.01
CA THR A 527 7.34 12.47 56.58
C THR A 527 7.31 13.98 56.70
N VAL A 528 6.64 14.61 55.75
CA VAL A 528 6.15 16.00 55.83
C VAL A 528 4.65 15.96 55.62
N THR A 529 3.88 16.44 56.60
CA THR A 529 2.43 16.43 56.51
C THR A 529 1.87 17.82 56.80
N LEU A 530 1.07 18.34 55.91
CA LEU A 530 0.25 19.53 56.10
C LEU A 530 -1.19 19.05 56.30
N LYS A 531 -1.83 19.47 57.38
CA LYS A 531 -3.22 19.15 57.70
C LYS A 531 -4.02 20.42 57.85
N ASP A 532 -5.22 20.38 57.33
CA ASP A 532 -6.26 21.38 57.55
C ASP A 532 -7.41 20.77 58.37
N GLY A 533 -8.51 21.53 58.59
CA GLY A 533 -9.69 21.10 59.29
C GLY A 533 -9.70 21.53 60.75
N SER A 534 -10.20 20.69 61.67
CA SER A 534 -10.39 21.02 63.08
C SER A 534 -9.11 21.11 63.91
N SER A 535 -7.99 20.58 63.42
CA SER A 535 -6.68 20.60 64.05
C SER A 535 -5.58 20.83 63.00
N PRO A 536 -5.51 22.04 62.46
CA PRO A 536 -4.56 22.35 61.40
C PRO A 536 -3.13 22.35 61.92
N SER A 537 -2.20 21.73 61.15
CA SER A 537 -0.80 21.60 61.56
C SER A 537 0.15 21.35 60.40
N ILE A 538 1.39 21.76 60.56
CA ILE A 538 2.52 21.34 59.74
C ILE A 538 3.39 20.43 60.58
N HIS A 539 3.64 19.20 60.14
CA HIS A 539 4.37 18.19 60.87
C HIS A 539 5.51 17.61 60.02
N LEU A 540 6.74 17.80 60.45
CA LEU A 540 7.91 17.14 59.89
C LEU A 540 8.33 16.08 60.91
N LYS A 541 8.53 14.85 60.46
CA LYS A 541 8.89 13.74 61.33
C LYS A 541 9.85 12.78 60.63
N ASP A 542 10.89 12.38 61.35
CA ASP A 542 11.80 11.35 60.89
C ASP A 542 11.44 9.95 61.45
N LYS A 543 12.13 8.93 60.97
CA LYS A 543 11.99 7.54 61.42
C LYS A 543 12.30 7.36 62.90
N SER A 544 13.20 8.17 63.44
CA SER A 544 13.68 8.07 64.82
C SER A 544 12.81 8.79 65.85
N GLY A 545 11.76 9.49 65.33
CA GLY A 545 10.81 10.22 66.18
C GLY A 545 11.26 11.65 66.53
N ASN A 546 12.31 12.19 65.85
CA ASN A 546 12.56 13.62 65.88
C ASN A 546 11.42 14.31 65.05
N GLU A 547 10.91 15.42 65.58
CA GLU A 547 9.76 16.08 64.94
C GLU A 547 9.78 17.59 65.13
N VAL A 548 9.21 18.27 64.13
CA VAL A 548 8.85 19.70 64.21
C VAL A 548 7.35 19.77 63.92
N ILE A 549 6.58 20.34 64.82
CA ILE A 549 5.15 20.54 64.71
C ILE A 549 4.87 22.04 64.81
N ILE A 550 4.16 22.58 63.86
CA ILE A 550 3.50 23.89 63.93
C ILE A 550 2.03 23.59 64.10
N ASP A 551 1.50 23.74 65.28
CA ASP A 551 0.10 23.56 65.61
C ASP A 551 -0.60 24.93 65.47
N THR A 552 -1.36 25.08 64.39
CA THR A 552 -2.02 26.34 64.05
C THR A 552 -3.23 26.58 64.96
N SER A 553 -3.86 25.53 65.53
CA SER A 553 -5.00 25.65 66.41
C SER A 553 -4.64 26.18 67.79
N SER A 554 -3.54 25.76 68.30
CA SER A 554 -3.03 26.24 69.62
C SER A 554 -1.98 27.36 69.50
N GLY A 555 -1.59 27.72 68.27
CA GLY A 555 -0.50 28.68 68.03
C GLY A 555 0.87 28.19 68.54
N THR A 556 1.06 26.88 68.65
CA THR A 556 2.29 26.30 69.29
C THR A 556 3.25 25.78 68.21
N VAL A 557 4.54 26.11 68.34
CA VAL A 557 5.60 25.46 67.57
C VAL A 557 6.36 24.53 68.54
N ARG A 558 6.42 23.24 68.20
CA ARG A 558 7.11 22.21 69.00
C ARG A 558 8.24 21.60 68.18
N ILE A 559 9.46 21.60 68.79
CA ILE A 559 10.60 20.93 68.19
C ILE A 559 11.05 19.86 69.20
N LYS A 560 11.14 18.60 68.76
CA LYS A 560 11.54 17.48 69.59
C LYS A 560 12.68 16.73 68.91
N GLY A 561 13.79 16.60 69.59
CA GLY A 561 14.91 15.73 69.23
C GLY A 561 15.09 14.64 70.31
N ASN A 562 15.19 13.37 69.86
CA ASN A 562 15.37 12.24 70.81
C ASN A 562 16.75 12.19 71.48
N SER A 563 17.73 12.82 70.84
CA SER A 563 19.13 12.82 71.36
C SER A 563 19.60 14.23 71.62
N ARG A 564 19.60 15.13 70.66
CA ARG A 564 20.13 16.49 70.75
C ARG A 564 19.43 17.44 69.82
N ILE A 565 19.22 18.66 70.24
CA ILE A 565 18.83 19.80 69.41
C ILE A 565 19.99 20.81 69.45
N GLU A 566 20.50 21.21 68.30
CA GLU A 566 21.57 22.18 68.18
C GLU A 566 21.08 23.40 67.40
N LEU A 567 21.18 24.57 68.02
CA LEU A 567 20.82 25.85 67.39
C LEU A 567 22.10 26.67 67.22
N LYS A 568 22.50 26.97 65.99
CA LYS A 568 23.72 27.78 65.72
C LYS A 568 23.37 28.92 64.80
N ALA A 569 23.86 30.11 65.05
CA ALA A 569 23.80 31.25 64.19
C ALA A 569 25.12 32.04 64.23
N ASN A 570 25.57 32.56 63.10
CA ASN A 570 26.82 33.33 63.02
C ASN A 570 26.68 34.73 63.62
N ALA A 571 25.49 35.31 63.69
CA ALA A 571 25.23 36.66 64.14
C ALA A 571 24.55 36.73 65.51
N GLY A 572 23.96 35.64 66.01
CA GLY A 572 23.25 35.60 67.27
C GLY A 572 21.94 34.84 67.23
N ILE A 573 21.51 34.36 68.41
CA ILE A 573 20.18 33.72 68.59
C ILE A 573 19.48 34.56 69.66
N SER A 574 18.29 35.10 69.37
CA SER A 574 17.45 35.81 70.31
C SER A 574 16.26 34.92 70.71
N ILE A 575 16.00 34.84 72.00
CA ILE A 575 14.85 34.15 72.59
C ILE A 575 14.09 35.19 73.39
N ASP A 576 12.94 35.64 72.95
CA ASP A 576 12.11 36.64 73.57
C ASP A 576 10.77 36.05 73.98
N GLY A 577 10.39 36.11 75.18
CA GLY A 577 9.14 35.61 75.75
C GLY A 577 7.95 36.59 75.58
N GLY A 578 8.16 37.76 75.00
CA GLY A 578 7.09 38.74 74.76
C GLY A 578 6.30 39.17 75.97
N GLY A 579 6.93 39.21 77.12
CA GLY A 579 6.30 39.46 78.45
C GLY A 579 5.84 38.23 79.18
N GLY A 580 5.97 37.02 78.58
CA GLY A 580 5.73 35.73 79.20
C GLY A 580 7.00 35.10 79.80
N MET A 581 6.89 33.89 80.34
CA MET A 581 7.98 33.16 80.90
C MET A 581 8.87 32.45 79.87
N VAL A 582 10.16 32.57 79.93
CA VAL A 582 11.10 31.68 79.24
C VAL A 582 11.55 30.63 80.24
N ASP A 583 11.17 29.37 80.07
CA ASP A 583 11.53 28.26 80.98
C ASP A 583 12.61 27.39 80.35
N ILE A 584 13.77 27.35 80.92
CA ILE A 584 14.93 26.52 80.53
C ILE A 584 15.23 25.52 81.61
N ARG A 585 15.10 24.21 81.31
CA ARG A 585 15.34 23.15 82.27
C ARG A 585 16.39 22.18 81.73
N GLY A 586 17.34 21.85 82.58
CA GLY A 586 18.40 20.86 82.32
C GLY A 586 19.12 20.47 83.58
N SER A 587 19.81 19.34 83.60
CA SER A 587 20.68 18.93 84.71
C SER A 587 21.88 19.86 84.79
N MET A 588 22.29 20.51 83.76
CA MET A 588 23.34 21.55 83.72
C MET A 588 22.93 22.59 82.62
N ILE A 589 23.10 23.85 82.98
CA ILE A 589 22.91 24.99 82.04
C ILE A 589 24.23 25.77 82.07
N ASN A 590 24.96 25.80 80.96
CA ASN A 590 26.15 26.59 80.77
C ASN A 590 25.81 27.92 80.05
N LEU A 591 26.07 29.03 80.72
CA LEU A 591 25.96 30.37 80.17
C LEU A 591 27.35 30.98 80.16
N ASN A 592 27.90 31.34 78.99
CA ASN A 592 29.22 31.97 78.88
C ASN A 592 29.10 33.49 78.90
#